data_eb3d77927ad727a8a820559da282a809
#
_entry.id   eb3d77927ad727a8a820559da282a809
#
_cell.length_a   1.000
_cell.length_b   1.000
_cell.length_c   1.000
_cell.angle_alpha   90.00
_cell.angle_beta   90.00
_cell.angle_gamma   90.00
#
_symmetry.space_group_name_H-M   'P 1'
#
loop_
_entity.id
_entity.type
_entity.pdbx_description
1 polymer ?
#
loop_
_entity_poly.entity_id
_entity_poly.type
_entity_poly.pdbx_seq_one_letter_code
_entity_poly.pdbx_strand_id
1 'polypeptide(L)'
;MCIRDRLESARKKISLLKKEKNISWPRVMQPFNEAFDQVSRAFGVVRHIESVCDHENWRALYTQLLEQVTDFYNEVFHDKELFQLLQNLQEKEEEKLSQDKAQDLKQTLRAFKLSGVLLNDQDRALFREKEKELSLASSKFSQNVLDATDAFTVPLSGPDALAGLNDDEKALFKTETEGYALKLQFPYYRLIMKSAEDRTLRAKMHHAYHTRASDLFAEGAWDNGPLIDRILNLRSDIAHLLGFSTYAERSLVTKMAKTSEEVFALIDSIVEKARPLAKKEWQELVDFAANDLFLDPLEPWDISFASEKLKEKNYAFSENVVKSYFIVDSVLKGLFDLIYHLYGVEFIPEKRPLWHEEVRFYRLEKKGVSLGGLYMDLYARERKRGGAWMDEYCGRWKTETGLQLPLAYLICNFTPPIEGQEKAHLSHDEIVTLFHEMGHSLHHLLTEVDEVGVAGISGVEWDAVEAPSQFMENFAWEYDVLQTLSRGVNGGLPKTLFDKMRAAKNFQVGLTILRQMQFAAFDMAIHHQKTKSCDWRKSWQEVQKKIAIFSHAPYERFAQSFEHIFSGGYAAGSVSYTHLRAHETV
;
A
#
# COMPACT_ATOMS: atom_id res chain seq x y z
N MET A 1 -11.03 17.15 -21.90
CA MET A 1 -10.81 16.08 -22.95
C MET A 1 -11.09 14.76 -22.28
N CYS A 2 -12.03 13.97 -22.84
CA CYS A 2 -12.49 12.69 -22.28
C CYS A 2 -11.36 11.64 -22.35
N ILE A 3 -11.35 10.62 -21.47
CA ILE A 3 -10.37 9.53 -21.54
C ILE A 3 -10.46 8.77 -22.87
N ARG A 4 -11.65 8.65 -23.45
CA ARG A 4 -11.84 8.05 -24.77
C ARG A 4 -11.05 8.80 -25.85
N ASP A 5 -11.09 10.15 -25.84
CA ASP A 5 -10.32 10.96 -26.79
C ASP A 5 -8.80 10.75 -26.61
N ARG A 6 -8.36 10.50 -25.36
CA ARG A 6 -6.95 10.19 -25.06
C ARG A 6 -6.55 8.82 -25.61
N LEU A 7 -7.39 7.81 -25.43
CA LEU A 7 -7.17 6.48 -26.00
C LEU A 7 -7.13 6.51 -27.54
N GLU A 8 -8.04 7.24 -28.18
CA GLU A 8 -8.02 7.40 -29.65
C GLU A 8 -6.78 8.14 -30.14
N SER A 9 -6.40 9.22 -29.45
CA SER A 9 -5.18 9.97 -29.76
C SER A 9 -3.93 9.11 -29.61
N ALA A 10 -3.86 8.31 -28.53
CA ALA A 10 -2.74 7.39 -28.28
C ALA A 10 -2.65 6.32 -29.36
N ARG A 11 -3.78 5.65 -29.73
CA ARG A 11 -3.82 4.68 -30.83
C ARG A 11 -3.35 5.27 -32.16
N LYS A 12 -3.76 6.52 -32.45
CA LYS A 12 -3.31 7.22 -33.67
C LYS A 12 -1.79 7.48 -33.65
N LYS A 13 -1.24 7.92 -32.51
CA LYS A 13 0.22 8.12 -32.37
C LYS A 13 0.98 6.80 -32.56
N ILE A 14 0.55 5.71 -31.90
CA ILE A 14 1.17 4.39 -32.06
C ILE A 14 1.11 3.91 -33.53
N SER A 15 -0.01 4.10 -34.21
CA SER A 15 -0.14 3.75 -35.63
C SER A 15 0.79 4.56 -36.55
N LEU A 16 1.08 5.83 -36.21
CA LEU A 16 2.02 6.65 -36.95
C LEU A 16 3.48 6.23 -36.70
N LEU A 17 3.81 5.82 -35.46
CA LEU A 17 5.16 5.32 -35.13
C LEU A 17 5.57 4.13 -36.00
N LYS A 18 4.67 3.21 -36.29
CA LYS A 18 4.94 2.05 -37.16
C LYS A 18 5.34 2.41 -38.60
N LYS A 19 5.07 3.64 -39.01
CA LYS A 19 5.43 4.16 -40.36
C LYS A 19 6.74 4.99 -40.35
N GLU A 20 7.33 5.20 -39.16
CA GLU A 20 8.56 6.00 -39.01
C GLU A 20 9.76 5.26 -39.61
N LYS A 21 10.46 5.95 -40.54
CA LYS A 21 11.65 5.42 -41.22
C LYS A 21 12.93 5.90 -40.58
N ASN A 22 12.90 7.06 -39.94
CA ASN A 22 14.05 7.63 -39.26
C ASN A 22 14.08 7.21 -37.81
N ILE A 23 14.64 6.03 -37.54
CA ILE A 23 14.69 5.42 -36.21
C ILE A 23 15.69 6.19 -35.35
N SER A 24 15.19 6.97 -34.39
CA SER A 24 15.95 7.71 -33.38
C SER A 24 15.09 7.93 -32.14
N TRP A 25 15.72 8.20 -30.98
CA TRP A 25 15.00 8.42 -29.71
C TRP A 25 13.84 9.44 -29.82
N PRO A 26 14.07 10.67 -30.34
CA PRO A 26 12.99 11.66 -30.44
C PRO A 26 11.87 11.27 -31.40
N ARG A 27 12.13 10.39 -32.37
CA ARG A 27 11.15 9.97 -33.37
C ARG A 27 10.37 8.72 -33.00
N VAL A 28 10.90 7.89 -32.10
CA VAL A 28 10.30 6.61 -31.75
C VAL A 28 9.91 6.57 -30.29
N MET A 29 10.87 6.66 -29.36
CA MET A 29 10.60 6.45 -27.93
C MET A 29 9.85 7.63 -27.30
N GLN A 30 10.18 8.85 -27.65
CA GLN A 30 9.50 10.01 -27.09
C GLN A 30 8.00 10.06 -27.44
N PRO A 31 7.54 9.88 -28.71
CA PRO A 31 6.12 9.78 -29.02
C PRO A 31 5.44 8.53 -28.44
N PHE A 32 6.19 7.42 -28.26
CA PHE A 32 5.72 6.24 -27.56
C PHE A 32 5.37 6.58 -26.10
N ASN A 33 6.33 7.14 -25.35
CA ASN A 33 6.13 7.57 -23.97
C ASN A 33 4.99 8.60 -23.85
N GLU A 34 4.87 9.52 -24.81
CA GLU A 34 3.80 10.52 -24.83
C GLU A 34 2.41 9.90 -24.99
N ALA A 35 2.26 8.84 -25.79
CA ALA A 35 1.00 8.12 -25.94
C ALA A 35 0.59 7.45 -24.62
N PHE A 36 1.56 6.84 -23.91
CA PHE A 36 1.31 6.19 -22.62
C PHE A 36 1.02 7.20 -21.50
N ASP A 37 1.83 8.24 -21.35
CA ASP A 37 1.65 9.28 -20.33
C ASP A 37 0.27 9.94 -20.41
N GLN A 38 -0.23 10.22 -21.60
CA GLN A 38 -1.55 10.81 -21.79
C GLN A 38 -2.69 9.88 -21.30
N VAL A 39 -2.58 8.59 -21.54
CA VAL A 39 -3.58 7.60 -21.07
C VAL A 39 -3.44 7.37 -19.57
N SER A 40 -2.22 7.14 -19.08
CA SER A 40 -1.91 6.93 -17.66
C SER A 40 -2.42 8.06 -16.78
N ARG A 41 -2.13 9.31 -17.13
CA ARG A 41 -2.62 10.47 -16.36
C ARG A 41 -4.13 10.58 -16.35
N ALA A 42 -4.79 10.35 -17.48
CA ALA A 42 -6.25 10.45 -17.55
C ALA A 42 -6.94 9.33 -16.77
N PHE A 43 -6.44 8.10 -16.89
CA PHE A 43 -7.00 6.95 -16.17
C PHE A 43 -6.58 6.94 -14.69
N GLY A 44 -5.37 7.40 -14.38
CA GLY A 44 -4.86 7.53 -13.01
C GLY A 44 -5.77 8.36 -12.12
N VAL A 45 -6.32 9.48 -12.64
CA VAL A 45 -7.31 10.28 -11.90
C VAL A 45 -8.57 9.48 -11.59
N VAL A 46 -9.10 8.73 -12.57
CA VAL A 46 -10.32 7.92 -12.36
C VAL A 46 -10.08 6.81 -11.34
N ARG A 47 -8.94 6.11 -11.43
CA ARG A 47 -8.51 5.10 -10.47
C ARG A 47 -8.33 5.69 -9.07
N HIS A 48 -7.71 6.86 -8.98
CA HIS A 48 -7.50 7.55 -7.71
C HIS A 48 -8.83 7.90 -7.05
N ILE A 49 -9.76 8.53 -7.78
CA ILE A 49 -11.08 8.90 -7.24
C ILE A 49 -11.89 7.66 -6.83
N GLU A 50 -11.83 6.56 -7.59
CA GLU A 50 -12.46 5.30 -7.19
C GLU A 50 -11.90 4.80 -5.84
N SER A 51 -10.60 4.91 -5.60
CA SER A 51 -9.98 4.43 -4.37
C SER A 51 -10.24 5.33 -3.14
N VAL A 52 -10.53 6.62 -3.32
CA VAL A 52 -10.68 7.58 -2.20
C VAL A 52 -12.07 8.17 -2.04
N CYS A 53 -12.96 8.03 -3.03
CA CYS A 53 -14.35 8.52 -3.05
C CYS A 53 -15.25 7.53 -3.81
N ASP A 54 -15.20 6.26 -3.47
CA ASP A 54 -15.94 5.22 -4.18
C ASP A 54 -17.46 5.38 -4.00
N HIS A 55 -18.19 5.25 -5.11
CA HIS A 55 -19.64 5.09 -5.13
C HIS A 55 -20.07 4.44 -6.45
N GLU A 56 -21.30 3.94 -6.53
CA GLU A 56 -21.78 3.10 -7.63
C GLU A 56 -21.50 3.68 -9.03
N ASN A 57 -21.75 4.96 -9.25
CA ASN A 57 -21.54 5.60 -10.55
C ASN A 57 -20.05 5.67 -10.91
N TRP A 58 -19.16 5.96 -9.95
CA TRP A 58 -17.73 5.96 -10.15
C TRP A 58 -17.21 4.55 -10.42
N ARG A 59 -17.66 3.58 -9.65
CA ARG A 59 -17.30 2.17 -9.79
C ARG A 59 -17.69 1.62 -11.17
N ALA A 60 -18.91 1.92 -11.64
CA ALA A 60 -19.37 1.55 -12.98
C ALA A 60 -18.52 2.19 -14.08
N LEU A 61 -18.22 3.48 -13.96
CA LEU A 61 -17.35 4.20 -14.90
C LEU A 61 -15.92 3.64 -14.88
N TYR A 62 -15.35 3.43 -13.70
CA TYR A 62 -14.02 2.85 -13.53
C TYR A 62 -13.93 1.47 -14.19
N THR A 63 -14.87 0.58 -13.92
CA THR A 63 -14.88 -0.77 -14.52
C THR A 63 -14.92 -0.72 -16.05
N GLN A 64 -15.79 0.13 -16.62
CA GLN A 64 -15.86 0.32 -18.07
C GLN A 64 -14.56 0.85 -18.66
N LEU A 65 -13.91 1.80 -17.98
CA LEU A 65 -12.67 2.40 -18.45
C LEU A 65 -11.47 1.46 -18.24
N LEU A 66 -11.45 0.67 -17.17
CA LEU A 66 -10.43 -0.34 -16.90
C LEU A 66 -10.34 -1.34 -18.04
N GLU A 67 -11.48 -1.83 -18.54
CA GLU A 67 -11.50 -2.72 -19.70
C GLU A 67 -10.89 -2.05 -20.93
N GLN A 68 -11.30 -0.82 -21.25
CA GLN A 68 -10.81 -0.10 -22.44
C GLN A 68 -9.31 0.21 -22.37
N VAL A 69 -8.81 0.55 -21.17
CA VAL A 69 -7.39 0.82 -20.95
C VAL A 69 -6.57 -0.48 -21.00
N THR A 70 -7.07 -1.56 -20.42
CA THR A 70 -6.43 -2.89 -20.51
C THR A 70 -6.35 -3.35 -21.97
N ASP A 71 -7.44 -3.18 -22.75
CA ASP A 71 -7.44 -3.50 -24.18
C ASP A 71 -6.40 -2.65 -24.93
N PHE A 72 -6.28 -1.35 -24.64
CA PHE A 72 -5.26 -0.48 -25.25
C PHE A 72 -3.83 -0.95 -24.94
N TYR A 73 -3.53 -1.26 -23.67
CA TYR A 73 -2.21 -1.78 -23.30
C TYR A 73 -1.91 -3.12 -24.00
N ASN A 74 -2.88 -4.02 -24.04
CA ASN A 74 -2.74 -5.28 -24.77
C ASN A 74 -2.51 -5.07 -26.27
N GLU A 75 -3.25 -4.17 -26.94
CA GLU A 75 -3.06 -3.83 -28.34
C GLU A 75 -1.62 -3.38 -28.61
N VAL A 76 -1.09 -2.49 -27.78
CA VAL A 76 0.25 -1.91 -27.98
C VAL A 76 1.35 -2.92 -27.63
N PHE A 77 1.30 -3.55 -26.46
CA PHE A 77 2.36 -4.46 -26.03
C PHE A 77 2.36 -5.82 -26.77
N HIS A 78 1.34 -6.11 -27.56
CA HIS A 78 1.31 -7.27 -28.45
C HIS A 78 1.67 -6.96 -29.90
N ASP A 79 1.97 -5.71 -30.22
CA ASP A 79 2.32 -5.29 -31.57
C ASP A 79 3.77 -5.65 -31.90
N LYS A 80 3.94 -6.69 -32.76
CA LYS A 80 5.26 -7.19 -33.16
C LYS A 80 6.06 -6.18 -34.00
N GLU A 81 5.34 -5.36 -34.82
CA GLU A 81 6.02 -4.34 -35.64
C GLU A 81 6.59 -3.23 -34.75
N LEU A 82 5.83 -2.82 -33.74
CA LEU A 82 6.28 -1.84 -32.75
C LEU A 82 7.44 -2.38 -31.91
N PHE A 83 7.35 -3.63 -31.46
CA PHE A 83 8.44 -4.28 -30.74
C PHE A 83 9.73 -4.32 -31.58
N GLN A 84 9.64 -4.73 -32.87
CA GLN A 84 10.79 -4.73 -33.76
C GLN A 84 11.35 -3.32 -34.00
N LEU A 85 10.50 -2.31 -34.08
CA LEU A 85 10.92 -0.92 -34.21
C LEU A 85 11.75 -0.47 -33.00
N LEU A 86 11.33 -0.84 -31.77
CA LEU A 86 12.06 -0.53 -30.55
C LEU A 86 13.37 -1.32 -30.44
N GLN A 87 13.41 -2.57 -30.90
CA GLN A 87 14.66 -3.35 -31.00
C GLN A 87 15.65 -2.69 -31.99
N ASN A 88 15.18 -2.27 -33.15
CA ASN A 88 16.00 -1.56 -34.13
C ASN A 88 16.53 -0.22 -33.59
N LEU A 89 15.75 0.47 -32.73
CA LEU A 89 16.20 1.65 -32.01
C LEU A 89 17.34 1.31 -31.05
N GLN A 90 17.19 0.24 -30.28
CA GLN A 90 18.22 -0.23 -29.37
C GLN A 90 19.52 -0.52 -30.13
N GLU A 91 19.48 -1.34 -31.16
CA GLU A 91 20.65 -1.74 -31.97
C GLU A 91 21.36 -0.53 -32.62
N LYS A 92 20.57 0.47 -33.03
CA LYS A 92 21.11 1.64 -33.74
C LYS A 92 21.73 2.71 -32.84
N GLU A 93 21.17 2.91 -31.64
CA GLU A 93 21.49 4.04 -30.77
C GLU A 93 22.02 3.65 -29.38
N GLU A 94 22.16 2.36 -29.04
CA GLU A 94 22.53 1.89 -27.69
C GLU A 94 23.77 2.62 -27.14
N GLU A 95 24.82 2.77 -27.95
CA GLU A 95 26.06 3.44 -27.53
C GLU A 95 25.94 4.97 -27.40
N LYS A 96 24.84 5.56 -27.89
CA LYS A 96 24.62 7.03 -27.93
C LYS A 96 23.60 7.49 -26.90
N LEU A 97 22.80 6.56 -26.37
CA LEU A 97 21.78 6.87 -25.38
C LEU A 97 22.43 7.21 -24.04
N SER A 98 21.87 8.20 -23.33
CA SER A 98 22.18 8.39 -21.91
C SER A 98 21.73 7.17 -21.09
N GLN A 99 22.26 7.00 -19.90
CA GLN A 99 21.96 5.85 -19.03
C GLN A 99 20.46 5.71 -18.76
N ASP A 100 19.77 6.82 -18.50
CA ASP A 100 18.32 6.88 -18.27
C ASP A 100 17.51 6.43 -19.51
N LYS A 101 17.87 6.92 -20.71
CA LYS A 101 17.24 6.50 -21.97
C LYS A 101 17.48 5.02 -22.28
N ALA A 102 18.69 4.55 -22.10
CA ALA A 102 19.02 3.14 -22.29
C ALA A 102 18.22 2.24 -21.33
N GLN A 103 18.08 2.68 -20.08
CA GLN A 103 17.30 1.94 -19.07
C GLN A 103 15.80 1.95 -19.37
N ASP A 104 15.23 3.09 -19.78
CA ASP A 104 13.81 3.20 -20.18
C ASP A 104 13.51 2.26 -21.37
N LEU A 105 14.32 2.30 -22.43
CA LEU A 105 14.17 1.40 -23.57
C LEU A 105 14.29 -0.07 -23.19
N LYS A 106 15.27 -0.43 -22.35
CA LYS A 106 15.46 -1.79 -21.84
C LYS A 106 14.23 -2.28 -21.06
N GLN A 107 13.69 -1.43 -20.19
CA GLN A 107 12.49 -1.77 -19.41
C GLN A 107 11.26 -1.89 -20.30
N THR A 108 11.09 -1.00 -21.26
CA THR A 108 10.00 -1.05 -22.24
C THR A 108 10.07 -2.35 -23.06
N LEU A 109 11.23 -2.73 -23.59
CA LEU A 109 11.39 -4.00 -24.30
C LEU A 109 11.12 -5.22 -23.41
N ARG A 110 11.52 -5.17 -22.14
CA ARG A 110 11.19 -6.19 -21.15
C ARG A 110 9.68 -6.27 -20.93
N ALA A 111 8.98 -5.15 -20.82
CA ALA A 111 7.53 -5.09 -20.67
C ALA A 111 6.82 -5.74 -21.87
N PHE A 112 7.25 -5.48 -23.11
CA PHE A 112 6.72 -6.16 -24.28
C PHE A 112 6.85 -7.68 -24.19
N LYS A 113 8.02 -8.18 -23.78
CA LYS A 113 8.25 -9.63 -23.61
C LYS A 113 7.35 -10.23 -22.55
N LEU A 114 7.24 -9.58 -21.38
CA LEU A 114 6.39 -10.02 -20.26
C LEU A 114 4.88 -9.89 -20.54
N SER A 115 4.50 -9.09 -21.54
CA SER A 115 3.14 -8.98 -22.04
C SER A 115 2.84 -9.95 -23.20
N GLY A 116 3.79 -10.80 -23.61
CA GLY A 116 3.54 -11.87 -24.55
C GLY A 116 3.65 -11.49 -26.04
N VAL A 117 4.43 -10.44 -26.41
CA VAL A 117 4.64 -10.05 -27.83
C VAL A 117 5.23 -11.19 -28.67
N LEU A 118 6.01 -12.09 -28.06
CA LEU A 118 6.65 -13.22 -28.74
C LEU A 118 5.74 -14.44 -28.91
N LEU A 119 4.57 -14.43 -28.30
CA LEU A 119 3.60 -15.52 -28.43
C LEU A 119 3.07 -15.64 -29.87
N ASN A 120 2.67 -16.84 -30.24
CA ASN A 120 1.88 -17.06 -31.45
C ASN A 120 0.49 -16.41 -31.31
N ASP A 121 -0.26 -16.31 -32.39
CA ASP A 121 -1.52 -15.57 -32.40
C ASP A 121 -2.60 -16.17 -31.50
N GLN A 122 -2.64 -17.51 -31.38
CA GLN A 122 -3.58 -18.21 -30.51
C GLN A 122 -3.28 -17.98 -29.03
N ASP A 123 -2.04 -18.18 -28.61
CA ASP A 123 -1.62 -18.00 -27.22
C ASP A 123 -1.71 -16.52 -26.81
N ARG A 124 -1.44 -15.61 -27.75
CA ARG A 124 -1.57 -14.16 -27.50
C ARG A 124 -3.03 -13.74 -27.30
N ALA A 125 -3.97 -14.31 -28.05
CA ALA A 125 -5.40 -14.07 -27.83
C ALA A 125 -5.85 -14.57 -26.45
N LEU A 126 -5.40 -15.76 -26.05
CA LEU A 126 -5.67 -16.34 -24.73
C LEU A 126 -5.04 -15.51 -23.61
N PHE A 127 -3.81 -15.01 -23.80
CA PHE A 127 -3.15 -14.13 -22.85
C PHE A 127 -3.96 -12.84 -22.60
N ARG A 128 -4.44 -12.18 -23.67
CA ARG A 128 -5.28 -10.98 -23.55
C ARG A 128 -6.55 -11.21 -22.74
N GLU A 129 -7.25 -12.30 -23.01
CA GLU A 129 -8.46 -12.67 -22.28
C GLU A 129 -8.17 -12.83 -20.80
N LYS A 130 -7.08 -13.54 -20.46
CA LYS A 130 -6.69 -13.80 -19.07
C LYS A 130 -6.23 -12.54 -18.33
N GLU A 131 -5.46 -11.67 -18.95
CA GLU A 131 -5.02 -10.39 -18.33
C GLU A 131 -6.23 -9.47 -18.08
N LYS A 132 -7.16 -9.39 -19.00
CA LYS A 132 -8.41 -8.63 -18.82
C LYS A 132 -9.22 -9.17 -17.64
N GLU A 133 -9.41 -10.47 -17.58
CA GLU A 133 -10.14 -11.13 -16.49
C GLU A 133 -9.41 -10.94 -15.15
N LEU A 134 -8.08 -11.06 -15.12
CA LEU A 134 -7.27 -10.83 -13.92
C LEU A 134 -7.43 -9.40 -13.39
N SER A 135 -7.41 -8.41 -14.28
CA SER A 135 -7.62 -7.00 -13.90
C SER A 135 -8.99 -6.78 -13.24
N LEU A 136 -10.05 -7.35 -13.83
CA LEU A 136 -11.40 -7.24 -13.29
C LEU A 136 -11.56 -7.99 -11.96
N ALA A 137 -11.00 -9.20 -11.85
CA ALA A 137 -11.05 -9.99 -10.62
C ALA A 137 -10.30 -9.30 -9.48
N SER A 138 -9.14 -8.70 -9.76
CA SER A 138 -8.35 -7.95 -8.77
C SER A 138 -9.09 -6.68 -8.30
N SER A 139 -9.73 -5.95 -9.22
CA SER A 139 -10.56 -4.79 -8.88
C SER A 139 -11.74 -5.20 -7.99
N LYS A 140 -12.45 -6.27 -8.36
CA LYS A 140 -13.59 -6.79 -7.59
C LYS A 140 -13.17 -7.25 -6.20
N PHE A 141 -11.98 -7.83 -6.06
CA PHE A 141 -11.43 -8.23 -4.76
C PHE A 141 -11.34 -7.04 -3.80
N SER A 142 -10.75 -5.93 -4.25
CA SER A 142 -10.62 -4.72 -3.43
C SER A 142 -11.97 -4.09 -3.09
N GLN A 143 -12.88 -4.02 -4.07
CA GLN A 143 -14.25 -3.52 -3.85
C GLN A 143 -15.00 -4.34 -2.80
N ASN A 144 -14.87 -5.68 -2.82
CA ASN A 144 -15.49 -6.54 -1.81
C ASN A 144 -14.93 -6.28 -0.40
N VAL A 145 -13.62 -6.01 -0.25
CA VAL A 145 -13.04 -5.67 1.06
C VAL A 145 -13.57 -4.33 1.56
N LEU A 146 -13.67 -3.33 0.69
CA LEU A 146 -14.23 -2.03 1.03
C LEU A 146 -15.71 -2.15 1.43
N ASP A 147 -16.52 -2.81 0.62
CA ASP A 147 -17.96 -3.01 0.85
C ASP A 147 -18.22 -3.76 2.16
N ALA A 148 -17.48 -4.85 2.42
CA ALA A 148 -17.59 -5.61 3.66
C ALA A 148 -17.17 -4.78 4.88
N THR A 149 -16.18 -3.91 4.75
CA THR A 149 -15.74 -3.02 5.82
C THR A 149 -16.79 -1.96 6.13
N ASP A 150 -17.35 -1.32 5.10
CA ASP A 150 -18.33 -0.24 5.25
C ASP A 150 -19.73 -0.75 5.65
N ALA A 151 -20.07 -1.98 5.28
CA ALA A 151 -21.35 -2.61 5.68
C ALA A 151 -21.44 -2.94 7.16
N PHE A 152 -20.31 -3.02 7.88
CA PHE A 152 -20.32 -3.34 9.31
C PHE A 152 -20.65 -2.11 10.13
N THR A 153 -21.85 -2.09 10.67
CA THR A 153 -22.27 -1.09 11.64
C THR A 153 -23.10 -1.78 12.73
N VAL A 154 -22.64 -1.69 13.98
CA VAL A 154 -23.32 -2.31 15.11
C VAL A 154 -23.66 -1.27 16.16
N PRO A 155 -24.93 -1.01 16.42
CA PRO A 155 -25.36 -0.08 17.47
C PRO A 155 -24.84 -0.52 18.84
N LEU A 156 -24.46 0.45 19.68
CA LEU A 156 -24.07 0.29 21.07
C LEU A 156 -25.14 0.89 21.99
N SER A 157 -25.23 0.38 23.20
CA SER A 157 -26.18 0.87 24.22
C SER A 157 -25.88 2.28 24.73
N GLY A 158 -24.67 2.77 24.49
CA GLY A 158 -24.20 4.08 24.90
C GLY A 158 -22.68 4.12 25.11
N PRO A 159 -22.13 5.23 25.60
CA PRO A 159 -20.69 5.41 25.79
C PRO A 159 -20.09 4.46 26.83
N ASP A 160 -20.90 3.93 27.76
CA ASP A 160 -20.44 2.97 28.78
C ASP A 160 -20.01 1.62 28.17
N ALA A 161 -20.57 1.26 27.01
CA ALA A 161 -20.14 0.08 26.26
C ALA A 161 -18.70 0.20 25.72
N LEU A 162 -18.13 1.41 25.75
CA LEU A 162 -16.77 1.74 25.33
C LEU A 162 -15.84 2.00 26.53
N ALA A 163 -16.08 1.31 27.67
CA ALA A 163 -15.19 1.39 28.83
C ALA A 163 -13.74 1.06 28.42
N GLY A 164 -12.77 1.80 28.98
CA GLY A 164 -11.36 1.72 28.61
C GLY A 164 -10.91 2.74 27.56
N LEU A 165 -11.83 3.29 26.76
CA LEU A 165 -11.55 4.41 25.86
C LEU A 165 -11.73 5.75 26.59
N ASN A 166 -10.92 6.75 26.25
CA ASN A 166 -11.12 8.12 26.73
C ASN A 166 -12.30 8.82 26.00
N ASP A 167 -12.71 10.00 26.46
CA ASP A 167 -13.90 10.67 25.93
C ASP A 167 -13.73 11.09 24.45
N ASP A 168 -12.54 11.46 24.05
CA ASP A 168 -12.21 11.80 22.65
C ASP A 168 -12.32 10.55 21.76
N GLU A 169 -11.78 9.43 22.21
CA GLU A 169 -11.89 8.16 21.50
C GLU A 169 -13.33 7.67 21.41
N LYS A 170 -14.13 7.81 22.48
CA LYS A 170 -15.56 7.48 22.45
C LYS A 170 -16.33 8.34 21.47
N ALA A 171 -15.98 9.62 21.34
CA ALA A 171 -16.63 10.54 20.42
C ALA A 171 -16.53 10.09 18.94
N LEU A 172 -15.50 9.35 18.56
CA LEU A 172 -15.34 8.80 17.21
C LEU A 172 -16.43 7.77 16.85
N PHE A 173 -17.05 7.14 17.85
CA PHE A 173 -18.10 6.14 17.66
C PHE A 173 -19.52 6.73 17.70
N LYS A 174 -19.67 8.07 17.84
CA LYS A 174 -20.96 8.74 17.73
C LYS A 174 -21.53 8.60 16.32
N THR A 175 -22.85 8.50 16.27
CA THR A 175 -23.64 8.52 15.04
C THR A 175 -24.35 9.87 14.87
N GLU A 176 -24.77 10.20 13.66
CA GLU A 176 -25.55 11.41 13.36
C GLU A 176 -26.86 11.52 14.17
N THR A 177 -27.39 10.39 14.67
CA THR A 177 -28.63 10.29 15.45
C THR A 177 -28.40 10.30 16.97
N GLU A 178 -27.31 10.88 17.45
CA GLU A 178 -26.89 10.94 18.86
C GLU A 178 -26.69 9.57 19.56
N GLY A 179 -26.60 8.48 18.79
CA GLY A 179 -26.24 7.16 19.28
C GLY A 179 -24.75 6.88 19.21
N TYR A 180 -24.39 5.61 19.46
CA TYR A 180 -23.04 5.08 19.29
C TYR A 180 -23.09 3.82 18.44
N ALA A 181 -22.10 3.62 17.56
CA ALA A 181 -22.00 2.40 16.77
C ALA A 181 -20.55 2.00 16.53
N LEU A 182 -20.31 0.69 16.49
CA LEU A 182 -19.03 0.13 16.03
C LEU A 182 -18.92 0.27 14.52
N LYS A 183 -17.73 0.62 14.06
CA LYS A 183 -17.32 0.67 12.65
C LYS A 183 -16.08 -0.20 12.46
N LEU A 184 -15.85 -0.72 11.25
CA LEU A 184 -14.79 -1.69 11.00
C LEU A 184 -13.55 -1.12 10.30
N GLN A 185 -13.56 0.17 9.93
CA GLN A 185 -12.36 0.82 9.41
C GLN A 185 -11.23 0.72 10.44
N PHE A 186 -10.00 0.57 9.97
CA PHE A 186 -8.86 0.20 10.80
C PHE A 186 -8.63 1.05 12.05
N PRO A 187 -8.76 2.40 12.05
CA PRO A 187 -8.60 3.19 13.26
C PRO A 187 -9.58 2.82 14.38
N TYR A 188 -10.85 2.56 14.04
CA TYR A 188 -11.89 2.17 14.99
C TYR A 188 -11.64 0.75 15.53
N TYR A 189 -11.31 -0.18 14.63
CA TYR A 189 -10.93 -1.54 15.01
C TYR A 189 -9.76 -1.52 16.00
N ARG A 190 -8.68 -0.80 15.67
CA ARG A 190 -7.47 -0.69 16.50
C ARG A 190 -7.79 -0.15 17.90
N LEU A 191 -8.59 0.92 18.00
CA LEU A 191 -8.98 1.50 19.28
C LEU A 191 -9.69 0.47 20.18
N ILE A 192 -10.67 -0.24 19.64
CA ILE A 192 -11.38 -1.29 20.41
C ILE A 192 -10.42 -2.40 20.85
N MET A 193 -9.59 -2.90 19.94
CA MET A 193 -8.68 -4.01 20.24
C MET A 193 -7.62 -3.67 21.29
N LYS A 194 -7.13 -2.42 21.32
CA LYS A 194 -6.11 -1.98 22.27
C LYS A 194 -6.67 -1.50 23.62
N SER A 195 -7.86 -0.88 23.62
CA SER A 195 -8.31 -0.08 24.77
C SER A 195 -9.59 -0.59 25.42
N ALA A 196 -10.52 -1.25 24.69
CA ALA A 196 -11.80 -1.64 25.26
C ALA A 196 -11.63 -2.71 26.35
N GLU A 197 -12.19 -2.46 27.55
CA GLU A 197 -12.16 -3.38 28.67
C GLU A 197 -13.10 -4.58 28.46
N ASP A 198 -14.21 -4.38 27.75
CA ASP A 198 -15.17 -5.45 27.47
C ASP A 198 -14.58 -6.50 26.51
N ARG A 199 -14.26 -7.67 27.04
CA ARG A 199 -13.73 -8.82 26.30
C ARG A 199 -14.66 -9.28 25.19
N THR A 200 -15.98 -9.22 25.42
CA THR A 200 -16.99 -9.61 24.42
C THR A 200 -17.00 -8.65 23.24
N LEU A 201 -16.82 -7.36 23.50
CA LEU A 201 -16.71 -6.34 22.47
C LEU A 201 -15.46 -6.58 21.60
N ARG A 202 -14.30 -6.85 22.24
CA ARG A 202 -13.08 -7.21 21.51
C ARG A 202 -13.27 -8.46 20.65
N ALA A 203 -13.86 -9.51 21.20
CA ALA A 203 -14.15 -10.74 20.45
C ALA A 203 -15.04 -10.49 19.24
N LYS A 204 -16.08 -9.66 19.37
CA LYS A 204 -16.98 -9.27 18.28
C LYS A 204 -16.25 -8.50 17.18
N MET A 205 -15.44 -7.52 17.57
CA MET A 205 -14.64 -6.73 16.61
C MET A 205 -13.59 -7.57 15.90
N HIS A 206 -12.88 -8.42 16.65
CA HIS A 206 -11.90 -9.34 16.08
C HIS A 206 -12.55 -10.28 15.07
N HIS A 207 -13.68 -10.91 15.44
CA HIS A 207 -14.41 -11.78 14.52
C HIS A 207 -14.81 -11.05 13.24
N ALA A 208 -15.46 -9.88 13.35
CA ALA A 208 -15.90 -9.12 12.20
C ALA A 208 -14.73 -8.71 11.28
N TYR A 209 -13.63 -8.22 11.87
CA TYR A 209 -12.47 -7.77 11.11
C TYR A 209 -11.76 -8.91 10.39
N HIS A 210 -11.62 -10.06 11.05
CA HIS A 210 -10.91 -11.21 10.51
C HIS A 210 -11.76 -12.12 9.61
N THR A 211 -13.07 -11.88 9.53
CA THR A 211 -13.98 -12.59 8.61
C THR A 211 -14.49 -11.71 7.47
N ARG A 212 -14.16 -10.41 7.44
CA ARG A 212 -14.64 -9.52 6.37
C ARG A 212 -14.23 -10.02 4.99
N ALA A 213 -15.10 -9.80 4.02
CA ALA A 213 -14.94 -10.26 2.63
C ALA A 213 -14.74 -11.79 2.50
N SER A 214 -15.40 -12.58 3.39
CA SER A 214 -15.32 -14.03 3.36
C SER A 214 -16.69 -14.71 3.44
N ASP A 215 -16.65 -16.04 3.34
CA ASP A 215 -17.80 -16.95 3.52
C ASP A 215 -18.51 -16.81 4.87
N LEU A 216 -17.83 -16.31 5.90
CA LEU A 216 -18.34 -16.13 7.25
C LEU A 216 -18.91 -14.74 7.55
N PHE A 217 -18.78 -13.79 6.63
CA PHE A 217 -19.26 -12.44 6.80
C PHE A 217 -20.50 -12.18 5.93
N ALA A 218 -21.59 -11.67 6.55
CA ALA A 218 -22.82 -11.31 5.85
C ALA A 218 -23.30 -12.38 4.86
N GLU A 219 -23.33 -13.66 5.29
CA GLU A 219 -23.75 -14.82 4.48
C GLU A 219 -22.95 -14.98 3.16
N GLY A 220 -21.70 -14.49 3.14
CA GLY A 220 -20.83 -14.58 1.98
C GLY A 220 -21.10 -13.54 0.88
N ALA A 221 -21.86 -12.47 1.15
CA ALA A 221 -22.22 -11.45 0.14
C ALA A 221 -21.00 -10.85 -0.59
N TRP A 222 -19.85 -10.81 0.06
CA TRP A 222 -18.59 -10.27 -0.49
C TRP A 222 -17.45 -11.29 -0.43
N ASP A 223 -17.74 -12.61 -0.51
CA ASP A 223 -16.70 -13.63 -0.37
C ASP A 223 -15.66 -13.56 -1.49
N ASN A 224 -14.42 -13.28 -1.10
CA ASN A 224 -13.25 -13.26 -1.98
C ASN A 224 -12.61 -14.64 -2.17
N GLY A 225 -13.07 -15.69 -1.50
CA GLY A 225 -12.52 -17.04 -1.67
C GLY A 225 -12.52 -17.51 -3.13
N PRO A 226 -13.64 -17.47 -3.85
CA PRO A 226 -13.69 -17.82 -5.27
C PRO A 226 -12.83 -16.91 -6.16
N LEU A 227 -12.69 -15.61 -5.81
CA LEU A 227 -11.82 -14.69 -6.54
C LEU A 227 -10.35 -15.03 -6.34
N ILE A 228 -9.91 -15.44 -5.14
CA ILE A 228 -8.55 -15.93 -4.89
C ILE A 228 -8.23 -17.11 -5.82
N ASP A 229 -9.09 -18.12 -5.82
CA ASP A 229 -8.91 -19.29 -6.70
C ASP A 229 -8.80 -18.87 -8.17
N ARG A 230 -9.64 -17.93 -8.61
CA ARG A 230 -9.61 -17.45 -9.99
C ARG A 230 -8.36 -16.65 -10.30
N ILE A 231 -7.95 -15.72 -9.43
CA ILE A 231 -6.74 -14.90 -9.59
C ILE A 231 -5.49 -15.78 -9.65
N LEU A 232 -5.35 -16.77 -8.78
CA LEU A 232 -4.20 -17.67 -8.76
C LEU A 232 -4.12 -18.53 -10.02
N ASN A 233 -5.26 -19.05 -10.49
CA ASN A 233 -5.33 -19.80 -11.74
C ASN A 233 -4.95 -18.94 -12.95
N LEU A 234 -5.47 -17.71 -13.04
CA LEU A 234 -5.14 -16.77 -14.11
C LEU A 234 -3.64 -16.42 -14.12
N ARG A 235 -3.07 -16.14 -12.94
CA ARG A 235 -1.63 -15.87 -12.80
C ARG A 235 -0.76 -17.04 -13.22
N SER A 236 -1.13 -18.25 -12.82
CA SER A 236 -0.45 -19.49 -13.24
C SER A 236 -0.52 -19.67 -14.76
N ASP A 237 -1.71 -19.54 -15.34
CA ASP A 237 -1.91 -19.68 -16.79
C ASP A 237 -1.07 -18.65 -17.59
N ILE A 238 -1.09 -17.38 -17.16
CA ILE A 238 -0.32 -16.29 -17.78
C ILE A 238 1.18 -16.58 -17.70
N ALA A 239 1.68 -17.05 -16.53
CA ALA A 239 3.08 -17.41 -16.38
C ALA A 239 3.50 -18.55 -17.32
N HIS A 240 2.70 -19.62 -17.40
CA HIS A 240 2.96 -20.75 -18.29
C HIS A 240 2.92 -20.37 -19.78
N LEU A 241 1.98 -19.52 -20.19
CA LEU A 241 1.94 -18.99 -21.58
C LEU A 241 3.24 -18.27 -21.94
N LEU A 242 3.84 -17.56 -20.99
CA LEU A 242 5.11 -16.86 -21.18
C LEU A 242 6.36 -17.78 -21.03
N GLY A 243 6.17 -19.07 -20.73
CA GLY A 243 7.26 -20.05 -20.58
C GLY A 243 7.88 -20.11 -19.19
N PHE A 244 7.29 -19.47 -18.18
CA PHE A 244 7.71 -19.58 -16.78
C PHE A 244 7.08 -20.83 -16.14
N SER A 245 7.81 -21.50 -15.24
CA SER A 245 7.27 -22.63 -14.49
C SER A 245 6.28 -22.22 -13.41
N THR A 246 6.43 -21.00 -12.86
CA THR A 246 5.59 -20.47 -11.80
C THR A 246 5.33 -18.95 -11.99
N TYR A 247 4.27 -18.44 -11.36
CA TYR A 247 4.05 -17.01 -11.35
C TYR A 247 5.14 -16.25 -10.57
N ALA A 248 5.69 -16.85 -9.51
CA ALA A 248 6.80 -16.25 -8.75
C ALA A 248 8.02 -15.99 -9.65
N GLU A 249 8.41 -16.95 -10.52
CA GLU A 249 9.49 -16.73 -11.50
C GLU A 249 9.21 -15.55 -12.42
N ARG A 250 7.98 -15.44 -12.98
CA ARG A 250 7.56 -14.27 -13.80
C ARG A 250 7.67 -12.97 -13.00
N SER A 251 7.22 -12.98 -11.75
CA SER A 251 7.20 -11.79 -10.90
C SER A 251 8.61 -11.30 -10.56
N LEU A 252 9.56 -12.21 -10.34
CA LEU A 252 10.94 -11.89 -10.00
C LEU A 252 11.75 -11.28 -11.16
N VAL A 253 11.30 -11.39 -12.40
CA VAL A 253 11.99 -10.77 -13.57
C VAL A 253 12.21 -9.26 -13.39
N THR A 254 11.30 -8.58 -12.67
CA THR A 254 11.35 -7.13 -12.44
C THR A 254 11.87 -6.76 -11.05
N LYS A 255 12.49 -7.71 -10.33
CA LYS A 255 12.96 -7.54 -8.95
C LYS A 255 14.47 -7.74 -8.83
N MET A 256 15.03 -7.37 -7.70
CA MET A 256 16.44 -7.61 -7.35
C MET A 256 16.69 -9.09 -7.06
N ALA A 257 15.83 -9.74 -6.29
CA ALA A 257 15.86 -11.17 -6.07
C ALA A 257 15.70 -11.94 -7.39
N LYS A 258 16.55 -12.93 -7.65
CA LYS A 258 16.58 -13.62 -8.94
C LYS A 258 15.82 -14.94 -8.93
N THR A 259 15.76 -15.62 -7.79
CA THR A 259 15.12 -16.93 -7.68
C THR A 259 14.19 -16.99 -6.45
N SER A 260 13.20 -17.86 -6.53
CA SER A 260 12.31 -18.12 -5.39
C SER A 260 13.08 -18.75 -4.20
N GLU A 261 14.14 -19.51 -4.48
CA GLU A 261 14.99 -20.15 -3.47
C GLU A 261 15.73 -19.10 -2.64
N GLU A 262 16.25 -18.02 -3.26
CA GLU A 262 16.86 -16.88 -2.54
C GLU A 262 15.86 -16.24 -1.58
N VAL A 263 14.61 -16.04 -2.03
CA VAL A 263 13.55 -15.44 -1.22
C VAL A 263 13.17 -16.35 -0.04
N PHE A 264 12.98 -17.66 -0.28
CA PHE A 264 12.69 -18.62 0.79
C PHE A 264 13.84 -18.74 1.79
N ALA A 265 15.09 -18.77 1.33
CA ALA A 265 16.26 -18.81 2.20
C ALA A 265 16.34 -17.56 3.10
N LEU A 266 16.04 -16.38 2.57
CA LEU A 266 15.97 -15.15 3.36
C LEU A 266 14.88 -15.23 4.43
N ILE A 267 13.65 -15.63 4.07
CA ILE A 267 12.53 -15.81 5.01
C ILE A 267 12.92 -16.79 6.12
N ASP A 268 13.44 -17.96 5.77
CA ASP A 268 13.80 -18.99 6.74
C ASP A 268 14.92 -18.53 7.68
N SER A 269 15.93 -17.80 7.17
CA SER A 269 16.99 -17.20 7.99
C SER A 269 16.46 -16.19 9.00
N ILE A 270 15.52 -15.32 8.59
CA ILE A 270 14.90 -14.33 9.48
C ILE A 270 14.06 -15.03 10.54
N VAL A 271 13.24 -16.01 10.15
CA VAL A 271 12.39 -16.79 11.06
C VAL A 271 13.22 -17.51 12.11
N GLU A 272 14.33 -18.15 11.72
CA GLU A 272 15.23 -18.85 12.64
C GLU A 272 15.79 -17.90 13.71
N LYS A 273 16.25 -16.71 13.30
CA LYS A 273 16.84 -15.70 14.20
C LYS A 273 15.81 -15.04 15.11
N ALA A 274 14.60 -14.77 14.62
CA ALA A 274 13.56 -14.09 15.39
C ALA A 274 12.83 -15.02 16.37
N ARG A 275 12.72 -16.31 16.07
CA ARG A 275 11.92 -17.28 16.83
C ARG A 275 12.26 -17.38 18.31
N PRO A 276 13.53 -17.41 18.77
CA PRO A 276 13.85 -17.50 20.19
C PRO A 276 13.33 -16.27 20.97
N LEU A 277 13.48 -15.08 20.40
CA LEU A 277 12.96 -13.83 20.98
C LEU A 277 11.43 -13.85 21.02
N ALA A 278 10.78 -14.18 19.92
CA ALA A 278 9.33 -14.24 19.84
C ALA A 278 8.71 -15.22 20.84
N LYS A 279 9.35 -16.37 21.08
CA LYS A 279 8.90 -17.32 22.11
C LYS A 279 8.99 -16.73 23.51
N LYS A 280 10.06 -15.99 23.82
CA LYS A 280 10.23 -15.31 25.11
C LYS A 280 9.16 -14.23 25.30
N GLU A 281 8.96 -13.40 24.28
CA GLU A 281 7.97 -12.32 24.29
C GLU A 281 6.54 -12.87 24.45
N TRP A 282 6.24 -13.96 23.76
CA TRP A 282 4.94 -14.63 23.88
C TRP A 282 4.70 -15.18 25.27
N GLN A 283 5.69 -15.85 25.88
CA GLN A 283 5.55 -16.39 27.22
C GLN A 283 5.36 -15.26 28.26
N GLU A 284 6.12 -14.15 28.13
CA GLU A 284 5.97 -12.97 28.97
C GLU A 284 4.54 -12.39 28.86
N LEU A 285 3.99 -12.33 27.64
CA LEU A 285 2.62 -11.86 27.43
C LEU A 285 1.56 -12.78 28.04
N VAL A 286 1.70 -14.09 27.87
CA VAL A 286 0.78 -15.10 28.44
C VAL A 286 0.80 -15.04 29.97
N ASP A 287 1.99 -15.00 30.58
CA ASP A 287 2.15 -14.93 32.04
C ASP A 287 1.56 -13.64 32.60
N PHE A 288 1.78 -12.50 31.93
CA PHE A 288 1.17 -11.22 32.30
C PHE A 288 -0.36 -11.24 32.16
N ALA A 289 -0.89 -11.76 31.06
CA ALA A 289 -2.31 -11.83 30.82
C ALA A 289 -3.03 -12.65 31.89
N ALA A 290 -2.46 -13.80 32.25
CA ALA A 290 -3.01 -14.67 33.28
C ALA A 290 -2.96 -14.07 34.70
N ASN A 291 -1.78 -13.54 35.08
CA ASN A 291 -1.52 -13.12 36.47
C ASN A 291 -2.03 -11.72 36.80
N ASP A 292 -1.93 -10.77 35.84
CA ASP A 292 -2.26 -9.38 36.08
C ASP A 292 -3.62 -8.96 35.50
N LEU A 293 -4.06 -9.60 34.40
CA LEU A 293 -5.32 -9.26 33.72
C LEU A 293 -6.43 -10.33 33.91
N PHE A 294 -6.09 -11.46 34.48
CA PHE A 294 -7.01 -12.60 34.67
C PHE A 294 -7.61 -13.12 33.35
N LEU A 295 -6.80 -13.05 32.27
CA LEU A 295 -7.13 -13.54 30.94
C LEU A 295 -6.44 -14.89 30.71
N ASP A 296 -7.07 -15.96 31.19
CA ASP A 296 -6.61 -17.35 31.02
C ASP A 296 -7.78 -18.21 30.55
N PRO A 297 -7.73 -18.80 29.35
CA PRO A 297 -6.68 -18.67 28.35
C PRO A 297 -6.65 -17.28 27.69
N LEU A 298 -5.44 -16.86 27.24
CA LEU A 298 -5.27 -15.68 26.41
C LEU A 298 -5.75 -15.99 24.99
N GLU A 299 -6.87 -15.39 24.62
CA GLU A 299 -7.49 -15.60 23.32
C GLU A 299 -6.98 -14.60 22.26
N PRO A 300 -7.10 -14.88 20.94
CA PRO A 300 -6.62 -14.00 19.88
C PRO A 300 -7.13 -12.56 19.99
N TRP A 301 -8.36 -12.35 20.41
CA TRP A 301 -8.94 -11.01 20.61
C TRP A 301 -8.46 -10.28 21.86
N ASP A 302 -7.70 -10.94 22.72
CA ASP A 302 -7.10 -10.33 23.92
C ASP A 302 -5.66 -9.89 23.70
N ILE A 303 -4.99 -10.40 22.65
CA ILE A 303 -3.55 -10.21 22.44
C ILE A 303 -3.18 -8.72 22.37
N SER A 304 -3.87 -7.92 21.55
CA SER A 304 -3.58 -6.50 21.39
C SER A 304 -3.82 -5.72 22.69
N PHE A 305 -4.90 -6.03 23.40
CA PHE A 305 -5.21 -5.42 24.70
C PHE A 305 -4.15 -5.75 25.76
N ALA A 306 -3.82 -7.04 25.90
CA ALA A 306 -2.81 -7.49 26.85
C ALA A 306 -1.41 -6.93 26.50
N SER A 307 -1.06 -6.86 25.21
CA SER A 307 0.19 -6.25 24.75
C SER A 307 0.30 -4.77 25.10
N GLU A 308 -0.78 -3.99 24.90
CA GLU A 308 -0.77 -2.58 25.26
C GLU A 308 -0.63 -2.40 26.78
N LYS A 309 -1.35 -3.19 27.60
CA LYS A 309 -1.24 -3.17 29.06
C LYS A 309 0.15 -3.59 29.56
N LEU A 310 0.76 -4.61 28.95
CA LEU A 310 2.13 -5.03 29.25
C LEU A 310 3.15 -3.94 28.90
N LYS A 311 2.98 -3.29 27.74
CA LYS A 311 3.80 -2.15 27.30
C LYS A 311 3.70 -0.96 28.28
N GLU A 312 2.47 -0.61 28.69
CA GLU A 312 2.22 0.42 29.71
C GLU A 312 2.92 0.08 31.03
N LYS A 313 2.83 -1.19 31.51
CA LYS A 313 3.48 -1.67 32.73
C LYS A 313 5.00 -1.59 32.63
N ASN A 314 5.59 -2.08 31.55
CA ASN A 314 7.05 -2.20 31.42
C ASN A 314 7.75 -0.88 31.18
N TYR A 315 7.11 0.05 30.48
CA TYR A 315 7.74 1.32 30.05
C TYR A 315 7.13 2.56 30.72
N ALA A 316 6.08 2.40 31.50
CA ALA A 316 5.42 3.45 32.28
C ALA A 316 5.04 4.69 31.41
N PHE A 317 4.48 4.45 30.20
CA PHE A 317 3.87 5.48 29.37
C PHE A 317 2.65 4.97 28.64
N SER A 318 1.74 5.87 28.29
CA SER A 318 0.56 5.58 27.50
C SER A 318 0.68 6.21 26.11
N GLU A 319 0.27 5.50 25.06
CA GLU A 319 0.21 6.04 23.69
C GLU A 319 -0.68 7.29 23.63
N ASN A 320 -1.77 7.34 24.40
CA ASN A 320 -2.65 8.51 24.46
C ASN A 320 -1.98 9.76 25.00
N VAL A 321 -1.10 9.62 25.99
CA VAL A 321 -0.28 10.74 26.50
C VAL A 321 0.66 11.24 25.40
N VAL A 322 1.31 10.33 24.68
CA VAL A 322 2.21 10.69 23.57
C VAL A 322 1.44 11.36 22.44
N LYS A 323 0.28 10.78 22.05
CA LYS A 323 -0.59 11.31 21.00
C LYS A 323 -1.00 12.76 21.25
N SER A 324 -1.25 13.15 22.49
CA SER A 324 -1.67 14.50 22.84
C SER A 324 -0.66 15.62 22.47
N TYR A 325 0.60 15.28 22.22
CA TYR A 325 1.63 16.22 21.78
C TYR A 325 1.66 16.47 20.28
N PHE A 326 1.03 15.63 19.47
CA PHE A 326 1.20 15.61 18.02
C PHE A 326 -0.06 16.06 17.28
N ILE A 327 -0.29 17.37 17.22
CA ILE A 327 -1.33 17.96 16.40
C ILE A 327 -0.92 17.89 14.93
N VAL A 328 -1.79 17.45 14.03
CA VAL A 328 -1.52 17.24 12.59
C VAL A 328 -0.82 18.44 11.94
N ASP A 329 -1.32 19.66 12.15
CA ASP A 329 -0.73 20.85 11.52
C ASP A 329 0.70 21.14 12.03
N SER A 330 0.98 20.87 13.33
CA SER A 330 2.31 20.99 13.90
C SER A 330 3.24 19.91 13.37
N VAL A 331 2.73 18.68 13.22
CA VAL A 331 3.47 17.56 12.66
C VAL A 331 3.84 17.85 11.21
N LEU A 332 2.88 18.28 10.38
CA LEU A 332 3.15 18.63 8.98
C LEU A 332 4.17 19.75 8.86
N LYS A 333 4.02 20.82 9.68
CA LYS A 333 5.00 21.90 9.68
C LYS A 333 6.39 21.40 10.04
N GLY A 334 6.52 20.62 11.11
CA GLY A 334 7.82 20.09 11.54
C GLY A 334 8.42 19.11 10.52
N LEU A 335 7.60 18.30 9.84
CA LEU A 335 8.04 17.45 8.73
C LEU A 335 8.55 18.28 7.55
N PHE A 336 7.86 19.36 7.17
CA PHE A 336 8.29 20.25 6.09
C PHE A 336 9.58 21.00 6.48
N ASP A 337 9.70 21.44 7.72
CA ASP A 337 10.94 22.06 8.25
C ASP A 337 12.13 21.06 8.19
N LEU A 338 11.90 19.78 8.52
CA LEU A 338 12.90 18.72 8.37
C LEU A 338 13.31 18.53 6.90
N ILE A 339 12.35 18.44 5.99
CA ILE A 339 12.61 18.27 4.56
C ILE A 339 13.37 19.49 4.00
N TYR A 340 13.01 20.68 4.44
CA TYR A 340 13.76 21.88 4.08
C TYR A 340 15.21 21.80 4.57
N HIS A 341 15.43 21.35 5.80
CA HIS A 341 16.78 21.20 6.36
C HIS A 341 17.62 20.16 5.60
N LEU A 342 17.01 19.02 5.23
CA LEU A 342 17.70 17.92 4.53
C LEU A 342 17.96 18.22 3.05
N TYR A 343 16.98 18.79 2.36
CA TYR A 343 16.98 18.88 0.90
C TYR A 343 16.85 20.31 0.35
N GLY A 344 16.58 21.30 1.21
CA GLY A 344 16.33 22.69 0.81
C GLY A 344 15.00 22.87 0.05
N VAL A 345 14.00 22.02 0.32
CA VAL A 345 12.70 22.00 -0.36
C VAL A 345 11.64 22.61 0.53
N GLU A 346 10.89 23.54 -0.02
CA GLU A 346 9.76 24.22 0.64
C GLU A 346 8.42 23.66 0.13
N PHE A 347 7.45 23.49 1.04
CA PHE A 347 6.07 23.12 0.73
C PHE A 347 5.19 24.36 0.80
N ILE A 348 4.68 24.80 -0.34
CA ILE A 348 3.87 26.01 -0.46
C ILE A 348 2.42 25.59 -0.69
N PRO A 349 1.49 25.91 0.24
CA PRO A 349 0.07 25.64 0.04
C PRO A 349 -0.44 26.34 -1.21
N GLU A 350 -1.17 25.61 -2.07
CA GLU A 350 -1.75 26.15 -3.29
C GLU A 350 -3.20 25.67 -3.45
N LYS A 351 -4.09 26.54 -3.93
CA LYS A 351 -5.48 26.17 -4.21
C LYS A 351 -5.56 25.37 -5.52
N ARG A 352 -6.05 24.16 -5.44
CA ARG A 352 -6.31 23.25 -6.56
C ARG A 352 -7.70 22.64 -6.41
N PRO A 353 -8.31 22.08 -7.47
CA PRO A 353 -9.48 21.22 -7.34
C PRO A 353 -9.15 20.02 -6.44
N LEU A 354 -10.00 19.77 -5.46
CA LEU A 354 -9.85 18.70 -4.47
C LEU A 354 -11.10 17.80 -4.52
N TRP A 355 -10.95 16.53 -4.19
CA TRP A 355 -12.06 15.56 -4.14
C TRP A 355 -12.76 15.50 -2.79
N HIS A 356 -12.14 16.06 -1.74
CA HIS A 356 -12.68 16.15 -0.40
C HIS A 356 -12.14 17.41 0.30
N GLU A 357 -12.91 17.98 1.22
CA GLU A 357 -12.55 19.25 1.90
C GLU A 357 -11.30 19.14 2.79
N GLU A 358 -11.02 17.95 3.33
CA GLU A 358 -9.84 17.70 4.17
C GLU A 358 -8.56 17.46 3.36
N VAL A 359 -8.64 17.32 2.05
CA VAL A 359 -7.48 17.13 1.17
C VAL A 359 -6.72 18.45 1.05
N ARG A 360 -5.40 18.35 1.06
CA ARG A 360 -4.52 19.52 0.92
C ARG A 360 -3.64 19.34 -0.32
N PHE A 361 -3.29 20.45 -0.96
CA PHE A 361 -2.30 20.45 -2.03
C PHE A 361 -1.16 21.40 -1.70
N TYR A 362 0.07 20.91 -1.93
CA TYR A 362 1.30 21.67 -1.77
C TYR A 362 2.12 21.64 -3.06
N ARG A 363 2.59 22.79 -3.48
CA ARG A 363 3.61 22.93 -4.50
C ARG A 363 4.98 22.86 -3.82
N LEU A 364 5.90 22.07 -4.36
CA LEU A 364 7.26 21.93 -3.87
C LEU A 364 8.18 22.87 -4.63
N GLU A 365 8.99 23.63 -3.90
CA GLU A 365 9.97 24.57 -4.46
C GLU A 365 11.35 24.39 -3.83
N LYS A 366 12.39 24.67 -4.64
CA LYS A 366 13.77 24.79 -4.18
C LYS A 366 14.38 26.05 -4.76
N LYS A 367 14.78 27.01 -3.91
CA LYS A 367 15.33 28.30 -4.34
C LYS A 367 14.46 29.05 -5.36
N GLY A 368 13.15 29.02 -5.16
CA GLY A 368 12.17 29.67 -6.04
C GLY A 368 11.86 28.92 -7.34
N VAL A 369 12.42 27.73 -7.53
CA VAL A 369 12.13 26.87 -8.69
C VAL A 369 11.16 25.77 -8.30
N SER A 370 10.03 25.65 -9.01
CA SER A 370 9.07 24.57 -8.77
C SER A 370 9.66 23.22 -9.16
N LEU A 371 9.53 22.24 -8.25
CA LEU A 371 9.97 20.86 -8.44
C LEU A 371 8.83 19.90 -8.78
N GLY A 372 7.61 20.19 -8.28
CA GLY A 372 6.47 19.30 -8.41
C GLY A 372 5.33 19.68 -7.47
N GLY A 373 4.41 18.75 -7.21
CA GLY A 373 3.30 18.96 -6.30
C GLY A 373 2.79 17.70 -5.64
N LEU A 374 2.22 17.88 -4.45
CA LEU A 374 1.75 16.80 -3.59
C LEU A 374 0.33 17.05 -3.12
N TYR A 375 -0.57 16.13 -3.42
CA TYR A 375 -1.87 16.01 -2.77
C TYR A 375 -1.72 15.15 -1.51
N MET A 376 -2.30 15.60 -0.40
CA MET A 376 -2.29 14.87 0.87
C MET A 376 -3.73 14.64 1.34
N ASP A 377 -4.12 13.38 1.48
CA ASP A 377 -5.42 12.92 1.96
C ASP A 377 -5.19 12.00 3.18
N LEU A 378 -5.27 12.57 4.38
CA LEU A 378 -4.71 11.96 5.58
C LEU A 378 -5.69 11.11 6.38
N TYR A 379 -7.01 11.33 6.30
CA TYR A 379 -7.96 10.76 7.25
C TYR A 379 -8.78 9.62 6.67
N ALA A 380 -9.10 8.66 7.54
CA ALA A 380 -10.04 7.58 7.25
C ALA A 380 -11.46 8.14 7.12
N ARG A 381 -12.23 7.60 6.17
CA ARG A 381 -13.65 7.86 6.00
C ARG A 381 -14.34 6.72 5.26
N GLU A 382 -15.64 6.70 5.28
CA GLU A 382 -16.44 5.78 4.47
C GLU A 382 -16.13 5.99 2.98
N ARG A 383 -16.21 4.93 2.20
CA ARG A 383 -15.93 4.92 0.76
C ARG A 383 -14.49 5.30 0.38
N LYS A 384 -13.56 5.22 1.32
CA LYS A 384 -12.14 5.34 1.08
C LYS A 384 -11.46 4.01 1.39
N ARG A 385 -10.68 3.51 0.43
CA ARG A 385 -9.87 2.30 0.58
C ARG A 385 -8.96 2.41 1.80
N GLY A 386 -8.85 1.33 2.59
CA GLY A 386 -7.99 1.27 3.77
C GLY A 386 -6.50 1.19 3.44
N GLY A 387 -5.67 1.42 4.46
CA GLY A 387 -4.21 1.44 4.35
C GLY A 387 -3.64 2.83 4.07
N ALA A 388 -2.32 2.90 3.89
CA ALA A 388 -1.63 4.11 3.44
C ALA A 388 -0.87 3.78 2.16
N TRP A 389 -0.72 4.75 1.27
CA TRP A 389 0.04 4.59 0.03
C TRP A 389 0.39 5.92 -0.61
N MET A 390 1.49 5.93 -1.32
CA MET A 390 1.78 6.95 -2.33
C MET A 390 1.36 6.45 -3.70
N ASP A 391 0.75 7.30 -4.54
CA ASP A 391 0.48 7.00 -5.94
C ASP A 391 0.95 8.16 -6.84
N GLU A 392 1.33 7.83 -8.06
CA GLU A 392 1.77 8.78 -9.05
C GLU A 392 0.58 9.39 -9.79
N TYR A 393 0.51 10.73 -9.84
CA TYR A 393 -0.34 11.42 -10.82
C TYR A 393 0.36 11.53 -12.17
N CYS A 394 1.63 11.98 -12.19
CA CYS A 394 2.50 12.01 -13.37
C CYS A 394 3.98 12.07 -12.95
N GLY A 395 4.85 11.48 -13.75
CA GLY A 395 6.29 11.52 -13.58
C GLY A 395 6.94 12.78 -14.13
N ARG A 396 8.22 13.01 -13.74
CA ARG A 396 9.06 14.03 -14.36
C ARG A 396 9.40 13.61 -15.78
N TRP A 397 9.26 14.54 -16.72
CA TRP A 397 9.56 14.26 -18.11
C TRP A 397 9.96 15.51 -18.89
N LYS A 398 11.09 15.44 -19.57
CA LYS A 398 11.58 16.50 -20.42
C LYS A 398 11.30 16.20 -21.89
N THR A 399 10.47 17.02 -22.50
CA THR A 399 10.11 16.93 -23.92
C THR A 399 10.67 18.12 -24.70
N GLU A 400 10.56 18.08 -26.02
CA GLU A 400 10.87 19.23 -26.86
C GLU A 400 10.01 20.47 -26.56
N THR A 401 8.82 20.27 -26.02
CA THR A 401 7.85 21.34 -25.70
C THR A 401 8.00 21.90 -24.29
N GLY A 402 8.82 21.27 -23.44
CA GLY A 402 9.05 21.72 -22.07
C GLY A 402 9.27 20.60 -21.06
N LEU A 403 9.34 20.98 -19.79
CA LEU A 403 9.50 20.08 -18.66
C LEU A 403 8.15 19.85 -17.98
N GLN A 404 7.69 18.58 -17.94
CA GLN A 404 6.62 18.13 -17.07
C GLN A 404 7.19 17.89 -15.67
N LEU A 405 6.62 18.55 -14.66
CA LEU A 405 7.00 18.33 -13.27
C LEU A 405 6.19 17.16 -12.66
N PRO A 406 6.80 16.37 -11.78
CA PRO A 406 6.12 15.25 -11.12
C PRO A 406 5.04 15.73 -10.15
N LEU A 407 3.95 14.98 -10.09
CA LEU A 407 2.88 15.16 -9.12
C LEU A 407 2.55 13.82 -8.47
N ALA A 408 2.26 13.84 -7.17
CA ALA A 408 1.97 12.65 -6.38
C ALA A 408 0.74 12.83 -5.49
N TYR A 409 0.18 11.68 -5.08
CA TYR A 409 -0.82 11.55 -4.04
C TYR A 409 -0.19 10.86 -2.84
N LEU A 410 -0.30 11.45 -1.64
CA LEU A 410 0.02 10.81 -0.37
C LEU A 410 -1.30 10.56 0.36
N ILE A 411 -1.64 9.30 0.53
CA ILE A 411 -2.91 8.85 1.08
C ILE A 411 -2.66 8.09 2.37
N CYS A 412 -3.38 8.49 3.43
CA CYS A 412 -3.37 7.81 4.71
C CYS A 412 -4.80 7.54 5.19
N ASN A 413 -4.94 6.76 6.23
CA ASN A 413 -6.21 6.48 6.90
C ASN A 413 -6.04 6.72 8.42
N PHE A 414 -5.55 7.90 8.79
CA PHE A 414 -5.41 8.31 10.18
C PHE A 414 -6.76 8.53 10.84
N THR A 415 -6.75 8.52 12.17
CA THR A 415 -7.92 8.85 12.96
C THR A 415 -8.43 10.26 12.57
N PRO A 416 -9.69 10.41 12.15
CA PRO A 416 -10.22 11.71 11.73
C PRO A 416 -10.31 12.67 12.92
N PRO A 417 -10.42 14.00 12.67
CA PRO A 417 -10.72 14.97 13.72
C PRO A 417 -12.08 14.66 14.34
N ILE A 418 -12.21 14.91 15.63
CA ILE A 418 -13.46 14.72 16.37
C ILE A 418 -14.36 15.93 16.09
N GLU A 419 -15.65 15.69 15.89
CA GLU A 419 -16.62 16.75 15.68
C GLU A 419 -16.58 17.80 16.82
N GLY A 420 -16.41 19.06 16.46
CA GLY A 420 -16.23 20.17 17.41
C GLY A 420 -14.80 20.39 17.90
N GLN A 421 -13.83 19.56 17.51
CA GLN A 421 -12.41 19.81 17.71
C GLN A 421 -11.75 20.30 16.40
N GLU A 422 -11.14 21.48 16.44
CA GLU A 422 -10.46 22.03 15.26
C GLU A 422 -9.20 21.26 14.83
N LYS A 423 -8.71 20.32 15.65
CA LYS A 423 -7.38 19.72 15.48
C LYS A 423 -7.37 18.22 15.73
N ALA A 424 -7.01 17.45 14.72
CA ALA A 424 -6.71 16.03 14.87
C ALA A 424 -5.31 15.81 15.48
N HIS A 425 -5.17 14.72 16.24
CA HIS A 425 -3.91 14.30 16.83
C HIS A 425 -3.45 12.97 16.21
N LEU A 426 -2.16 12.84 15.95
CA LEU A 426 -1.55 11.61 15.45
C LEU A 426 -0.92 10.80 16.58
N SER A 427 -1.12 9.50 16.56
CA SER A 427 -0.29 8.56 17.32
C SER A 427 1.13 8.54 16.75
N HIS A 428 2.09 8.02 17.50
CA HIS A 428 3.46 7.89 16.98
C HIS A 428 3.53 6.94 15.77
N ASP A 429 2.73 5.89 15.74
CA ASP A 429 2.64 4.97 14.60
C ASP A 429 2.12 5.68 13.34
N GLU A 430 1.10 6.55 13.49
CA GLU A 430 0.60 7.39 12.38
C GLU A 430 1.67 8.39 11.89
N ILE A 431 2.54 8.88 12.77
CA ILE A 431 3.69 9.72 12.38
C ILE A 431 4.71 8.89 11.58
N VAL A 432 5.05 7.68 12.04
CA VAL A 432 5.95 6.78 11.30
C VAL A 432 5.39 6.50 9.91
N THR A 433 4.09 6.20 9.79
CA THR A 433 3.41 5.99 8.51
C THR A 433 3.47 7.24 7.62
N LEU A 434 3.23 8.44 8.18
CA LEU A 434 3.34 9.70 7.43
C LEU A 434 4.75 9.92 6.87
N PHE A 435 5.78 9.64 7.68
CA PHE A 435 7.18 9.76 7.25
C PHE A 435 7.51 8.74 6.16
N HIS A 436 6.97 7.54 6.26
CA HIS A 436 7.09 6.49 5.27
C HIS A 436 6.52 6.94 3.92
N GLU A 437 5.25 7.32 3.87
CA GLU A 437 4.59 7.77 2.64
C GLU A 437 5.21 9.05 2.07
N MET A 438 5.73 9.91 2.95
CA MET A 438 6.52 11.06 2.54
C MET A 438 7.84 10.63 1.89
N GLY A 439 8.47 9.55 2.36
CA GLY A 439 9.69 9.01 1.76
C GLY A 439 9.48 8.56 0.30
N HIS A 440 8.38 7.85 0.01
CA HIS A 440 7.97 7.54 -1.36
C HIS A 440 7.69 8.80 -2.18
N SER A 441 6.96 9.75 -1.58
CA SER A 441 6.62 11.02 -2.23
C SER A 441 7.87 11.81 -2.61
N LEU A 442 8.84 11.91 -1.71
CA LEU A 442 10.11 12.59 -1.96
C LEU A 442 10.94 11.88 -3.04
N HIS A 443 10.99 10.54 -3.02
CA HIS A 443 11.64 9.77 -4.06
C HIS A 443 11.07 10.10 -5.45
N HIS A 444 9.75 10.19 -5.57
CA HIS A 444 9.10 10.55 -6.82
C HIS A 444 9.28 12.02 -7.21
N LEU A 445 9.10 12.94 -6.26
CA LEU A 445 9.04 14.38 -6.52
C LEU A 445 10.40 15.06 -6.68
N LEU A 446 11.46 14.50 -6.07
CA LEU A 446 12.81 15.06 -6.11
C LEU A 446 13.70 14.45 -7.20
N THR A 447 13.16 13.60 -8.05
CA THR A 447 13.91 13.01 -9.16
C THR A 447 14.47 14.08 -10.10
N GLU A 448 15.71 13.90 -10.54
CA GLU A 448 16.34 14.70 -11.58
C GLU A 448 16.36 13.98 -12.93
N VAL A 449 15.86 12.74 -12.99
CA VAL A 449 15.76 11.94 -14.21
C VAL A 449 14.66 12.51 -15.11
N ASP A 450 15.00 12.82 -16.34
CA ASP A 450 14.13 13.50 -17.30
C ASP A 450 13.34 12.54 -18.23
N GLU A 451 13.48 11.22 -18.06
CA GLU A 451 12.77 10.20 -18.86
C GLU A 451 11.66 9.54 -18.02
N VAL A 452 10.42 9.69 -18.44
CA VAL A 452 9.22 9.34 -17.65
C VAL A 452 9.14 7.86 -17.23
N GLY A 453 9.65 6.94 -18.07
CA GLY A 453 9.62 5.50 -17.77
C GLY A 453 10.56 5.05 -16.65
N VAL A 454 11.49 5.92 -16.22
CA VAL A 454 12.49 5.64 -15.18
C VAL A 454 12.67 6.80 -14.20
N ALA A 455 11.78 7.76 -14.21
CA ALA A 455 11.81 8.92 -13.31
C ALA A 455 11.09 8.63 -11.99
N GLY A 456 11.68 9.02 -10.87
CA GLY A 456 11.10 8.88 -9.54
C GLY A 456 10.86 7.42 -9.17
N ILE A 457 9.62 7.05 -8.87
CA ILE A 457 9.24 5.69 -8.50
C ILE A 457 9.13 4.74 -9.71
N SER A 458 9.03 5.31 -10.93
CA SER A 458 8.87 4.53 -12.15
C SER A 458 10.13 3.73 -12.48
N GLY A 459 9.96 2.45 -12.77
CA GLY A 459 11.05 1.56 -13.18
C GLY A 459 12.00 1.08 -12.08
N VAL A 460 11.73 1.41 -10.83
CA VAL A 460 12.46 0.87 -9.67
C VAL A 460 12.09 -0.60 -9.49
N GLU A 461 13.05 -1.44 -9.13
CA GLU A 461 12.79 -2.82 -8.73
C GLU A 461 11.84 -2.83 -7.53
N TRP A 462 10.73 -3.58 -7.67
CA TRP A 462 9.64 -3.59 -6.69
C TRP A 462 10.08 -3.99 -5.27
N ASP A 463 11.13 -4.80 -5.15
CA ASP A 463 11.73 -5.22 -3.86
C ASP A 463 12.76 -4.22 -3.31
N ALA A 464 13.00 -3.12 -4.00
CA ALA A 464 13.83 -1.99 -3.54
C ALA A 464 13.01 -0.70 -3.31
N VAL A 465 11.73 -0.69 -3.71
CA VAL A 465 10.88 0.53 -3.70
C VAL A 465 10.71 1.14 -2.30
N GLU A 466 10.82 0.30 -1.25
CA GLU A 466 10.65 0.71 0.15
C GLU A 466 11.89 1.36 0.79
N ALA A 467 13.03 1.37 0.12
CA ALA A 467 14.25 1.90 0.71
C ALA A 467 14.16 3.40 1.09
N PRO A 468 13.60 4.31 0.26
CA PRO A 468 13.44 5.72 0.62
C PRO A 468 12.39 5.94 1.73
N SER A 469 11.30 5.19 1.72
CA SER A 469 10.24 5.29 2.72
C SER A 469 10.72 4.85 4.10
N GLN A 470 11.34 3.67 4.20
CA GLN A 470 11.94 3.16 5.43
C GLN A 470 13.10 4.03 5.94
N PHE A 471 13.85 4.66 5.03
CA PHE A 471 14.88 5.63 5.44
C PHE A 471 14.25 6.81 6.18
N MET A 472 13.15 7.35 5.70
CA MET A 472 12.47 8.48 6.34
C MET A 472 11.86 8.12 7.70
N GLU A 473 11.43 6.89 7.93
CA GLU A 473 10.91 6.43 9.23
C GLU A 473 11.92 6.64 10.37
N ASN A 474 13.22 6.56 10.08
CA ASN A 474 14.25 6.74 11.12
C ASN A 474 14.17 8.10 11.79
N PHE A 475 13.80 9.15 11.04
CA PHE A 475 13.66 10.49 11.60
C PHE A 475 12.49 10.61 12.58
N ALA A 476 11.46 9.78 12.46
CA ALA A 476 10.35 9.71 13.43
C ALA A 476 10.76 9.11 14.78
N TRP A 477 12.01 8.63 14.92
CA TRP A 477 12.60 8.12 16.16
C TRP A 477 13.74 9.01 16.70
N GLU A 478 13.96 10.19 16.13
CA GLU A 478 14.93 11.14 16.60
C GLU A 478 14.29 12.20 17.51
N TYR A 479 14.90 12.44 18.69
CA TYR A 479 14.31 13.34 19.70
C TYR A 479 14.11 14.75 19.17
N ASP A 480 15.12 15.31 18.50
CA ASP A 480 15.09 16.68 18.00
C ASP A 480 14.00 16.88 16.93
N VAL A 481 13.75 15.82 16.14
CA VAL A 481 12.67 15.81 15.17
C VAL A 481 11.31 15.77 15.88
N LEU A 482 11.08 14.82 16.79
CA LEU A 482 9.81 14.72 17.51
C LEU A 482 9.54 15.96 18.37
N GLN A 483 10.56 16.55 18.94
CA GLN A 483 10.48 17.82 19.68
C GLN A 483 10.00 18.95 18.74
N THR A 484 10.48 18.97 17.50
CA THR A 484 10.05 19.96 16.50
C THR A 484 8.60 19.72 16.06
N LEU A 485 8.19 18.46 15.82
CA LEU A 485 6.81 18.11 15.44
C LEU A 485 5.79 18.47 16.53
N SER A 486 6.20 18.49 17.81
CA SER A 486 5.34 18.70 18.98
C SER A 486 5.38 20.11 19.57
N ARG A 487 6.16 21.05 19.01
CA ARG A 487 6.40 22.41 19.57
C ARG A 487 5.12 23.22 19.86
N GLY A 488 4.04 22.96 19.17
CA GLY A 488 2.78 23.64 19.35
C GLY A 488 2.00 23.27 20.62
N VAL A 489 2.46 22.26 21.37
CA VAL A 489 1.76 21.73 22.55
C VAL A 489 2.69 21.75 23.76
N ASN A 490 2.35 22.50 24.78
CA ASN A 490 3.01 22.51 26.11
C ASN A 490 4.55 22.57 26.08
N GLY A 491 5.14 23.20 25.06
CA GLY A 491 6.60 23.30 24.89
C GLY A 491 7.27 22.11 24.22
N GLY A 492 6.48 21.17 23.69
CA GLY A 492 6.92 20.00 22.96
C GLY A 492 7.07 18.74 23.81
N LEU A 493 7.39 17.63 23.14
CA LEU A 493 7.53 16.30 23.77
C LEU A 493 8.65 16.31 24.83
N PRO A 494 8.35 15.99 26.12
CA PRO A 494 9.39 15.91 27.14
C PRO A 494 10.41 14.81 26.85
N LYS A 495 11.70 15.10 27.12
CA LYS A 495 12.78 14.12 26.90
C LYS A 495 12.55 12.82 27.67
N THR A 496 12.03 12.91 28.88
CA THR A 496 11.70 11.74 29.72
C THR A 496 10.64 10.85 29.10
N LEU A 497 9.64 11.44 28.40
CA LEU A 497 8.62 10.67 27.71
C LEU A 497 9.18 10.03 26.44
N PHE A 498 10.00 10.77 25.68
CA PHE A 498 10.73 10.23 24.54
C PHE A 498 11.63 9.03 24.92
N ASP A 499 12.35 9.12 26.04
CA ASP A 499 13.23 8.03 26.48
C ASP A 499 12.44 6.74 26.78
N LYS A 500 11.23 6.88 27.33
CA LYS A 500 10.30 5.75 27.53
C LYS A 500 9.80 5.19 26.21
N MET A 501 9.41 6.04 25.27
CA MET A 501 9.02 5.60 23.91
C MET A 501 10.16 4.85 23.24
N ARG A 502 11.37 5.38 23.28
CA ARG A 502 12.57 4.76 22.69
C ARG A 502 12.90 3.42 23.34
N ALA A 503 12.72 3.28 24.66
CA ALA A 503 12.87 2.00 25.34
C ALA A 503 11.86 0.97 24.87
N ALA A 504 10.63 1.40 24.53
CA ALA A 504 9.57 0.53 24.01
C ALA A 504 9.67 0.25 22.50
N LYS A 505 10.61 0.87 21.76
CA LYS A 505 10.71 0.74 20.28
C LYS A 505 10.74 -0.71 19.79
N ASN A 506 11.42 -1.57 20.50
CA ASN A 506 11.61 -2.97 20.14
C ASN A 506 10.69 -3.91 20.95
N PHE A 507 9.63 -3.37 21.58
CA PHE A 507 8.67 -4.19 22.32
C PHE A 507 7.96 -5.16 21.37
N GLN A 508 8.04 -6.46 21.68
CA GLN A 508 7.46 -7.56 20.89
C GLN A 508 7.93 -7.60 19.42
N VAL A 509 9.13 -7.13 19.15
CA VAL A 509 9.68 -7.09 17.78
C VAL A 509 9.83 -8.51 17.19
N GLY A 510 10.12 -9.52 18.00
CA GLY A 510 10.22 -10.91 17.56
C GLY A 510 8.88 -11.45 17.07
N LEU A 511 7.79 -11.20 17.79
CA LEU A 511 6.43 -11.57 17.38
C LEU A 511 6.03 -10.85 16.09
N THR A 512 6.32 -9.55 16.00
CA THR A 512 6.06 -8.73 14.82
C THR A 512 6.79 -9.27 13.59
N ILE A 513 8.09 -9.55 13.69
CA ILE A 513 8.88 -10.10 12.57
C ILE A 513 8.31 -11.45 12.11
N LEU A 514 7.97 -12.36 13.04
CA LEU A 514 7.41 -13.66 12.64
C LEU A 514 6.06 -13.52 11.94
N ARG A 515 5.22 -12.57 12.37
CA ARG A 515 3.96 -12.30 11.68
C ARG A 515 4.19 -11.81 10.24
N GLN A 516 5.13 -10.91 10.04
CA GLN A 516 5.48 -10.44 8.69
C GLN A 516 6.04 -11.58 7.82
N MET A 517 6.87 -12.44 8.39
CA MET A 517 7.39 -13.60 7.66
C MET A 517 6.29 -14.62 7.31
N GLN A 518 5.19 -14.71 8.08
CA GLN A 518 4.04 -15.52 7.68
C GLN A 518 3.40 -14.97 6.40
N PHE A 519 3.24 -13.66 6.27
CA PHE A 519 2.66 -13.03 5.07
C PHE A 519 3.55 -13.25 3.84
N ALA A 520 4.86 -13.02 3.99
CA ALA A 520 5.83 -13.23 2.92
C ALA A 520 5.92 -14.70 2.49
N ALA A 521 5.93 -15.63 3.45
CA ALA A 521 5.98 -17.05 3.18
C ALA A 521 4.69 -17.54 2.48
N PHE A 522 3.53 -17.01 2.89
CA PHE A 522 2.26 -17.33 2.27
C PHE A 522 2.18 -16.84 0.83
N ASP A 523 2.55 -15.58 0.59
CA ASP A 523 2.61 -15.01 -0.77
C ASP A 523 3.49 -15.87 -1.69
N MET A 524 4.72 -16.16 -1.26
CA MET A 524 5.62 -16.99 -2.04
C MET A 524 5.08 -18.42 -2.23
N ALA A 525 4.50 -19.04 -1.20
CA ALA A 525 4.01 -20.40 -1.27
C ALA A 525 2.88 -20.56 -2.30
N ILE A 526 1.93 -19.61 -2.38
CA ILE A 526 0.80 -19.69 -3.32
C ILE A 526 1.19 -19.33 -4.75
N HIS A 527 2.27 -18.57 -4.96
CA HIS A 527 2.74 -18.16 -6.29
C HIS A 527 3.89 -19.01 -6.85
N HIS A 528 4.54 -19.84 -6.02
CA HIS A 528 5.58 -20.79 -6.45
C HIS A 528 5.01 -22.16 -6.84
N GLN A 529 3.69 -22.31 -6.91
CA GLN A 529 3.06 -23.58 -7.30
C GLN A 529 3.25 -23.85 -8.80
N LYS A 530 3.70 -25.08 -9.12
CA LYS A 530 3.85 -25.56 -10.51
C LYS A 530 2.54 -26.10 -11.10
N THR A 531 1.54 -26.34 -10.26
CA THR A 531 0.24 -26.92 -10.66
C THR A 531 -0.86 -25.88 -10.59
N LYS A 532 -1.86 -26.02 -11.46
CA LYS A 532 -3.01 -25.09 -11.55
C LYS A 532 -3.92 -25.08 -10.33
N SER A 533 -3.90 -26.08 -9.47
CA SER A 533 -4.74 -26.15 -8.27
C SER A 533 -3.91 -25.82 -7.04
N CYS A 534 -3.84 -24.52 -6.69
CA CYS A 534 -3.27 -24.11 -5.42
C CYS A 534 -4.36 -24.16 -4.35
N ASP A 535 -4.22 -25.04 -3.37
CA ASP A 535 -5.01 -24.96 -2.14
C ASP A 535 -4.37 -23.90 -1.21
N TRP A 536 -4.75 -22.64 -1.43
CA TRP A 536 -4.20 -21.52 -0.67
C TRP A 536 -4.58 -21.59 0.83
N ARG A 537 -5.71 -22.23 1.18
CA ARG A 537 -6.11 -22.43 2.57
C ARG A 537 -5.15 -23.39 3.28
N LYS A 538 -4.82 -24.49 2.61
CA LYS A 538 -3.80 -25.42 3.11
C LYS A 538 -2.43 -24.77 3.18
N SER A 539 -2.04 -24.00 2.16
CA SER A 539 -0.77 -23.26 2.18
C SER A 539 -0.67 -22.30 3.35
N TRP A 540 -1.76 -21.60 3.68
CA TRP A 540 -1.81 -20.73 4.86
C TRP A 540 -1.64 -21.51 6.16
N GLN A 541 -2.34 -22.64 6.32
CA GLN A 541 -2.22 -23.51 7.49
C GLN A 541 -0.79 -24.07 7.66
N GLU A 542 -0.13 -24.45 6.55
CA GLU A 542 1.25 -24.93 6.59
C GLU A 542 2.22 -23.82 7.01
N VAL A 543 2.04 -22.61 6.51
CA VAL A 543 2.83 -21.44 6.91
C VAL A 543 2.63 -21.11 8.38
N GLN A 544 1.38 -21.09 8.86
CA GLN A 544 1.08 -20.88 10.28
C GLN A 544 1.78 -21.94 11.14
N LYS A 545 1.64 -23.23 10.80
CA LYS A 545 2.27 -24.33 11.52
C LYS A 545 3.81 -24.20 11.55
N LYS A 546 4.42 -23.70 10.46
CA LYS A 546 5.87 -23.55 10.36
C LYS A 546 6.37 -22.33 11.14
N ILE A 547 5.66 -21.20 11.13
CA ILE A 547 6.20 -19.90 11.58
C ILE A 547 5.51 -19.39 12.85
N ALA A 548 4.21 -19.56 13.02
CA ALA A 548 3.46 -18.99 14.14
C ALA A 548 3.97 -19.49 15.50
N ILE A 549 3.85 -18.62 16.52
CA ILE A 549 4.17 -18.95 17.92
C ILE A 549 2.89 -19.28 18.70
N PHE A 550 1.75 -18.73 18.29
CA PHE A 550 0.45 -18.95 18.91
C PHE A 550 -0.59 -19.38 17.87
N SER A 551 -1.70 -19.92 18.35
CA SER A 551 -2.79 -20.36 17.48
C SER A 551 -3.68 -19.19 17.09
N HIS A 552 -3.97 -19.09 15.80
CA HIS A 552 -4.97 -18.19 15.27
C HIS A 552 -6.38 -18.68 15.54
N ALA A 553 -7.36 -17.78 15.53
CA ALA A 553 -8.75 -18.19 15.68
C ALA A 553 -9.22 -19.01 14.46
N PRO A 554 -9.95 -20.12 14.64
CA PRO A 554 -10.35 -21.01 13.54
C PRO A 554 -11.19 -20.32 12.44
N TYR A 555 -11.85 -19.21 12.80
CA TYR A 555 -12.66 -18.42 11.89
C TYR A 555 -11.86 -17.40 11.07
N GLU A 556 -10.58 -17.18 11.36
CA GLU A 556 -9.79 -16.18 10.62
C GLU A 556 -9.71 -16.51 9.11
N ARG A 557 -9.98 -15.50 8.31
CA ARG A 557 -10.02 -15.52 6.85
C ARG A 557 -9.05 -14.49 6.25
N PHE A 558 -7.82 -14.50 6.77
CA PHE A 558 -6.79 -13.49 6.41
C PHE A 558 -6.64 -13.27 4.91
N ALA A 559 -6.56 -14.34 4.11
CA ALA A 559 -6.31 -14.25 2.69
C ALA A 559 -7.40 -13.46 1.93
N GLN A 560 -8.68 -13.54 2.36
CA GLN A 560 -9.79 -12.87 1.69
C GLN A 560 -9.77 -11.35 1.82
N SER A 561 -8.97 -10.80 2.72
CA SER A 561 -8.77 -9.34 2.85
C SER A 561 -7.34 -8.89 2.58
N PHE A 562 -6.49 -9.78 2.04
CA PHE A 562 -5.08 -9.46 1.76
C PHE A 562 -4.92 -8.78 0.38
N GLU A 563 -5.37 -7.54 0.30
CA GLU A 563 -5.38 -6.74 -0.94
C GLU A 563 -4.00 -6.59 -1.59
N HIS A 564 -2.91 -6.53 -0.80
CA HIS A 564 -1.54 -6.30 -1.29
C HIS A 564 -1.12 -7.27 -2.40
N ILE A 565 -1.43 -8.56 -2.21
CA ILE A 565 -1.06 -9.59 -3.17
C ILE A 565 -2.16 -9.89 -4.18
N PHE A 566 -3.43 -9.61 -3.88
CA PHE A 566 -4.54 -9.94 -4.79
C PHE A 566 -5.01 -8.77 -5.65
N SER A 567 -4.83 -7.52 -5.19
CA SER A 567 -5.20 -6.30 -5.93
C SER A 567 -4.12 -5.22 -5.97
N GLY A 568 -3.13 -5.25 -5.06
CA GLY A 568 -2.14 -4.19 -4.87
C GLY A 568 -0.83 -4.31 -5.65
N GLY A 569 -0.61 -5.36 -6.45
CA GLY A 569 0.61 -5.50 -7.28
C GLY A 569 1.83 -6.13 -6.61
N TYR A 570 1.78 -6.46 -5.30
CA TYR A 570 2.90 -7.04 -4.55
C TYR A 570 3.01 -8.57 -4.65
N ALA A 571 2.26 -9.23 -5.53
CA ALA A 571 2.26 -10.68 -5.67
C ALA A 571 3.65 -11.25 -5.94
N ALA A 572 4.04 -12.29 -5.20
CA ALA A 572 5.38 -12.87 -5.16
C ALA A 572 6.48 -11.82 -4.97
N GLY A 573 6.25 -10.87 -4.05
CA GLY A 573 7.14 -9.77 -3.76
C GLY A 573 6.94 -9.15 -2.39
N SER A 574 6.07 -9.71 -1.56
CA SER A 574 5.72 -9.16 -0.24
C SER A 574 6.87 -9.17 0.78
N VAL A 575 8.02 -9.79 0.45
CA VAL A 575 9.22 -9.72 1.30
C VAL A 575 9.73 -8.28 1.45
N SER A 576 9.66 -7.47 0.39
CA SER A 576 10.02 -6.04 0.42
C SER A 576 9.12 -5.23 1.32
N TYR A 577 7.90 -5.67 1.43
CA TYR A 577 6.78 -5.00 2.07
C TYR A 577 6.61 -5.35 3.55
N THR A 578 7.23 -6.41 4.03
CA THR A 578 7.04 -6.94 5.39
C THR A 578 7.46 -5.98 6.50
N HIS A 579 8.25 -4.94 6.23
CA HIS A 579 8.63 -3.94 7.22
C HIS A 579 7.57 -2.86 7.47
N LEU A 580 6.68 -2.60 6.49
CA LEU A 580 5.72 -1.51 6.53
C LEU A 580 4.54 -1.70 7.46
N ARG A 581 4.10 -2.94 7.67
CA ARG A 581 2.85 -3.24 8.36
C ARG A 581 3.00 -3.80 9.76
N ALA A 582 4.16 -3.74 10.35
CA ALA A 582 4.28 -3.96 11.79
C ALA A 582 3.31 -3.08 12.59
N HIS A 583 2.95 -1.92 12.03
CA HIS A 583 2.05 -0.95 12.65
C HIS A 583 0.55 -1.13 12.31
N GLU A 584 0.20 -1.83 11.23
CA GLU A 584 -1.20 -2.05 10.82
C GLU A 584 -1.79 -3.39 11.25
N THR A 585 -0.99 -4.31 11.79
CA THR A 585 -1.40 -5.71 12.01
C THR A 585 -1.24 -6.21 13.45
N VAL A 586 -1.08 -5.33 14.42
CA VAL A 586 -1.11 -5.73 15.84
C VAL A 586 -2.53 -5.67 16.38
#